data_39d625790bd700a27b69c81631c57ed7
#
_entry.id   39d625790bd700a27b69c81631c57ed7
#
_cell.length_a   1.000
_cell.length_b   1.000
_cell.length_c   1.000
_cell.angle_alpha   90.00
_cell.angle_beta   90.00
_cell.angle_gamma   90.00
#
_symmetry.space_group_name_H-M   'P 1'
#
loop_
_entity.id
_entity.type
_entity.pdbx_description
1 polymer ?
#
loop_
_entity_poly.entity_id
_entity_poly.type
_entity_poly.pdbx_seq_one_letter_code
_entity_poly.pdbx_strand_id
1 'polypeptide(L)'
;PVFRTSPTGNQHWPRTFRNQTPLVQQSPNGVSSLIYTDFTVRSSTPNDNKTITQINRFCVYEAFLKLGWLYVPYMPEKPGACPDVKTSIQIVRSKLGNTNDDRKRNLFQGMLDMLEYMDEKTSESTFYFGTDDFDHVWEKLIDRAFGEKNKDQYFPRTRWLLDFGKYKEKHPLMPDSIMIYNEKYYVLDAKCYRYGWTGNPDHLPNASSISKQVTYGEYLEKAHSIDNDSLFNAFIMPYNMKKNFFGLTEPVGTIGEAVSDWKTNKLNYERIQGIVIDTRYLMYHYTGNPLKSKVALANCIETVLKRLAVPPRSKK
;
A
#
# COMPACT_ATOMS: atom_id res chain seq x y z
N PRO A 1 24.87 5.13 -19.87
CA PRO A 1 25.55 5.94 -18.87
C PRO A 1 26.38 7.02 -19.58
N VAL A 2 26.19 8.25 -19.13
CA VAL A 2 27.02 9.38 -19.58
C VAL A 2 28.14 9.52 -18.54
N PHE A 3 29.36 9.74 -19.05
CA PHE A 3 30.52 9.99 -18.19
C PHE A 3 30.88 11.47 -18.27
N ARG A 4 31.12 12.08 -17.12
CA ARG A 4 31.56 13.49 -17.03
C ARG A 4 32.67 13.64 -15.99
N THR A 5 33.45 14.69 -16.10
CA THR A 5 34.44 15.05 -15.09
C THR A 5 33.72 15.83 -13.96
N SER A 6 33.92 15.40 -12.71
CA SER A 6 33.34 16.06 -11.52
C SER A 6 34.16 15.68 -10.27
N PRO A 7 34.31 16.60 -9.30
CA PRO A 7 34.95 16.29 -8.03
C PRO A 7 34.10 15.38 -7.13
N THR A 8 32.78 15.25 -7.43
CA THR A 8 31.84 14.45 -6.62
C THR A 8 30.95 13.59 -7.49
N GLY A 9 30.52 12.42 -6.98
CA GLY A 9 29.61 11.52 -7.66
C GLY A 9 30.06 10.06 -7.64
N ASN A 10 29.39 9.20 -8.43
CA ASN A 10 29.73 7.79 -8.54
C ASN A 10 30.97 7.63 -9.42
N GLN A 11 32.14 7.48 -8.80
CA GLN A 11 33.45 7.48 -9.43
C GLN A 11 33.68 6.22 -10.27
N HIS A 12 34.16 6.40 -11.49
CA HIS A 12 34.58 5.32 -12.37
C HIS A 12 36.10 5.28 -12.48
N TRP A 13 36.76 4.63 -11.52
CA TRP A 13 38.22 4.60 -11.38
C TRP A 13 39.01 4.23 -12.64
N PRO A 14 38.64 3.19 -13.42
CA PRO A 14 39.38 2.85 -14.63
C PRO A 14 39.43 3.99 -15.67
N ARG A 15 38.38 4.80 -15.76
CA ARG A 15 38.36 5.98 -16.65
C ARG A 15 39.02 7.19 -16.01
N THR A 16 38.93 7.34 -14.70
CA THR A 16 39.63 8.40 -13.98
C THR A 16 41.12 8.28 -14.20
N PHE A 17 41.68 7.08 -14.00
CA PHE A 17 43.12 6.83 -14.24
C PHE A 17 43.58 7.06 -15.68
N ARG A 18 42.71 6.90 -16.66
CA ARG A 18 43.03 7.15 -18.09
C ARG A 18 42.90 8.62 -18.48
N ASN A 19 41.99 9.34 -17.89
CA ASN A 19 41.54 10.65 -18.37
C ASN A 19 41.92 11.81 -17.47
N GLN A 20 42.32 11.54 -16.22
CA GLN A 20 42.66 12.58 -15.25
C GLN A 20 44.13 12.46 -14.85
N THR A 21 44.80 13.60 -14.74
CA THR A 21 46.18 13.66 -14.27
C THR A 21 46.18 13.83 -12.73
N PRO A 22 46.81 12.93 -11.99
CA PRO A 22 46.91 13.10 -10.54
C PRO A 22 47.95 14.15 -10.16
N LEU A 23 47.71 14.79 -9.03
CA LEU A 23 48.76 15.57 -8.35
C LEU A 23 49.61 14.60 -7.50
N VAL A 24 50.90 14.76 -7.57
CA VAL A 24 51.85 13.98 -6.76
C VAL A 24 52.18 14.79 -5.49
N GLN A 25 51.77 14.31 -4.35
CA GLN A 25 52.17 14.89 -3.06
C GLN A 25 53.27 14.04 -2.46
N GLN A 26 54.41 14.63 -2.22
CA GLN A 26 55.50 14.00 -1.44
C GLN A 26 55.34 14.28 0.04
N SER A 27 55.32 13.22 0.82
CA SER A 27 55.33 13.32 2.28
C SER A 27 56.75 13.47 2.81
N PRO A 28 56.95 14.10 3.97
CA PRO A 28 58.27 14.22 4.58
C PRO A 28 58.97 12.85 4.82
N ASN A 29 58.21 11.77 4.88
CA ASN A 29 58.68 10.39 5.08
C ASN A 29 59.04 9.66 3.79
N GLY A 30 59.14 10.36 2.67
CA GLY A 30 59.52 9.77 1.37
C GLY A 30 58.44 8.98 0.65
N VAL A 31 57.21 8.93 1.19
CA VAL A 31 56.07 8.29 0.52
C VAL A 31 55.39 9.28 -0.39
N SER A 32 55.24 8.93 -1.67
CA SER A 32 54.48 9.73 -2.65
C SER A 32 53.05 9.24 -2.73
N SER A 33 52.11 10.16 -2.57
CA SER A 33 50.66 9.90 -2.73
C SER A 33 50.13 10.55 -4.01
N LEU A 34 49.27 9.83 -4.72
CA LEU A 34 48.57 10.36 -5.92
C LEU A 34 47.21 10.89 -5.49
N ILE A 35 46.99 12.18 -5.71
CA ILE A 35 45.72 12.84 -5.37
C ILE A 35 45.01 13.22 -6.66
N TYR A 36 43.77 12.75 -6.81
CA TYR A 36 42.88 13.17 -7.90
C TYR A 36 41.91 14.22 -7.38
N THR A 37 41.93 15.42 -7.94
CA THR A 37 40.98 16.50 -7.61
C THR A 37 39.67 16.35 -8.37
N ASP A 38 39.75 15.74 -9.52
CA ASP A 38 38.60 15.46 -10.39
C ASP A 38 38.51 13.97 -10.72
N PHE A 39 37.32 13.46 -10.85
CA PHE A 39 37.04 12.09 -11.19
C PHE A 39 36.19 11.99 -12.43
N THR A 40 36.37 10.92 -13.22
CA THR A 40 35.36 10.55 -14.21
C THR A 40 34.24 9.86 -13.49
N VAL A 41 33.06 10.53 -13.40
CA VAL A 41 31.88 10.01 -12.73
C VAL A 41 30.87 9.48 -13.73
N ARG A 42 30.21 8.39 -13.36
CA ARG A 42 29.11 7.81 -14.11
C ARG A 42 27.82 8.55 -13.74
N SER A 43 27.21 9.21 -14.71
CA SER A 43 25.92 9.88 -14.56
C SER A 43 24.85 9.16 -15.38
N SER A 44 23.72 8.90 -14.79
CA SER A 44 22.52 8.43 -15.51
C SER A 44 21.50 9.56 -15.51
N THR A 45 21.69 10.56 -16.33
CA THR A 45 20.62 11.52 -16.60
C THR A 45 19.60 10.86 -17.53
N PRO A 46 18.30 10.92 -17.20
CA PRO A 46 17.26 10.52 -18.14
C PRO A 46 17.43 11.32 -19.43
N ASN A 47 17.50 10.66 -20.56
CA ASN A 47 17.46 11.36 -21.83
C ASN A 47 15.99 11.59 -22.18
N ASP A 48 15.51 12.76 -21.85
CA ASP A 48 14.11 13.15 -22.01
C ASP A 48 13.67 13.21 -23.48
N ASN A 49 14.62 13.31 -24.41
CA ASN A 49 14.34 13.34 -25.84
C ASN A 49 14.22 11.95 -26.49
N LYS A 50 14.47 10.86 -25.73
CA LYS A 50 14.27 9.52 -26.29
C LYS A 50 12.79 9.21 -26.41
N THR A 51 12.35 8.75 -27.57
CA THR A 51 10.95 8.39 -27.83
C THR A 51 10.38 7.43 -26.80
N ILE A 52 11.15 6.41 -26.38
CA ILE A 52 10.68 5.47 -25.34
C ILE A 52 10.46 6.16 -23.98
N THR A 53 11.23 7.21 -23.67
CA THR A 53 11.01 8.01 -22.44
C THR A 53 9.73 8.84 -22.54
N GLN A 54 9.47 9.41 -23.71
CA GLN A 54 8.24 10.17 -23.97
C GLN A 54 7.01 9.26 -23.90
N ILE A 55 7.08 8.07 -24.51
CA ILE A 55 6.01 7.07 -24.42
C ILE A 55 5.78 6.63 -22.96
N ASN A 56 6.84 6.39 -22.19
CA ASN A 56 6.71 6.04 -20.77
C ASN A 56 6.04 7.16 -19.97
N ARG A 57 6.44 8.42 -20.15
CA ARG A 57 5.80 9.59 -19.51
C ARG A 57 4.33 9.70 -19.87
N PHE A 58 3.98 9.43 -21.12
CA PHE A 58 2.59 9.42 -21.55
C PHE A 58 1.79 8.31 -20.85
N CYS A 59 2.29 7.08 -20.83
CA CYS A 59 1.64 5.98 -20.13
C CYS A 59 1.49 6.25 -18.63
N VAL A 60 2.54 6.79 -17.99
CA VAL A 60 2.49 7.19 -16.57
C VAL A 60 1.41 8.25 -16.36
N TYR A 61 1.38 9.30 -17.17
CA TYR A 61 0.39 10.37 -17.04
C TYR A 61 -1.05 9.84 -17.18
N GLU A 62 -1.32 9.00 -18.19
CA GLU A 62 -2.64 8.39 -18.41
C GLU A 62 -3.03 7.44 -17.26
N ALA A 63 -2.07 6.67 -16.72
CA ALA A 63 -2.31 5.83 -15.55
C ALA A 63 -2.65 6.68 -14.31
N PHE A 64 -1.95 7.81 -14.12
CA PHE A 64 -2.21 8.73 -13.02
C PHE A 64 -3.55 9.44 -13.12
N LEU A 65 -4.01 9.78 -14.31
CA LEU A 65 -5.37 10.31 -14.52
C LEU A 65 -6.45 9.36 -14.01
N LYS A 66 -6.20 8.05 -14.09
CA LYS A 66 -7.17 7.02 -13.70
C LYS A 66 -7.01 6.54 -12.26
N LEU A 67 -5.78 6.32 -11.80
CA LEU A 67 -5.47 5.65 -10.54
C LEU A 67 -4.44 6.37 -9.66
N GLY A 68 -3.81 7.45 -10.12
CA GLY A 68 -2.71 8.11 -9.41
C GLY A 68 -3.09 8.62 -8.01
N TRP A 69 -4.34 9.03 -7.86
CA TRP A 69 -4.90 9.48 -6.58
C TRP A 69 -4.83 8.41 -5.47
N LEU A 70 -4.75 7.12 -5.82
CA LEU A 70 -4.58 6.02 -4.86
C LEU A 70 -3.18 5.96 -4.25
N TYR A 71 -2.17 6.39 -5.00
CA TYR A 71 -0.77 6.15 -4.63
C TYR A 71 -0.07 7.38 -4.07
N VAL A 72 -0.33 8.55 -4.64
CA VAL A 72 0.40 9.78 -4.30
C VAL A 72 -0.50 11.01 -4.38
N PRO A 73 -0.20 12.06 -3.58
CA PRO A 73 -1.00 13.29 -3.54
C PRO A 73 -0.60 14.30 -4.64
N TYR A 74 0.11 13.90 -5.67
CA TYR A 74 0.51 14.78 -6.77
C TYR A 74 0.17 14.16 -8.12
N MET A 75 0.06 15.01 -9.16
CA MET A 75 -0.14 14.62 -10.54
C MET A 75 1.17 14.86 -11.32
N PRO A 76 1.69 13.89 -12.10
CA PRO A 76 2.82 14.13 -12.99
C PRO A 76 2.51 15.20 -14.02
N GLU A 77 3.56 15.89 -14.49
CA GLU A 77 3.43 16.86 -15.56
C GLU A 77 2.88 16.20 -16.84
N LYS A 78 1.97 16.92 -17.50
CA LYS A 78 1.47 16.47 -18.79
C LYS A 78 2.61 16.35 -19.79
N PRO A 79 2.81 15.19 -20.44
CA PRO A 79 3.87 15.03 -21.43
C PRO A 79 3.63 15.96 -22.62
N GLY A 80 4.69 16.47 -23.19
CA GLY A 80 4.64 17.32 -24.39
C GLY A 80 4.20 16.54 -25.63
N ALA A 81 5.12 16.20 -26.51
CA ALA A 81 4.79 15.38 -27.69
C ALA A 81 4.95 13.89 -27.36
N CYS A 82 3.94 13.09 -27.72
CA CYS A 82 4.03 11.63 -27.76
C CYS A 82 3.75 11.19 -29.19
N PRO A 83 4.45 10.17 -29.74
CA PRO A 83 4.05 9.57 -31.01
C PRO A 83 2.62 9.05 -30.95
N ASP A 84 2.02 8.84 -32.12
CA ASP A 84 0.73 8.19 -32.20
C ASP A 84 0.75 6.79 -31.55
N VAL A 85 -0.40 6.30 -31.16
CA VAL A 85 -0.52 5.06 -30.38
C VAL A 85 0.07 3.86 -31.14
N LYS A 86 -0.19 3.77 -32.46
CA LYS A 86 0.31 2.64 -33.28
C LYS A 86 1.82 2.62 -33.38
N THR A 87 2.44 3.76 -33.62
CA THR A 87 3.90 3.90 -33.61
C THR A 87 4.48 3.59 -32.24
N SER A 88 3.82 4.04 -31.17
CA SER A 88 4.24 3.76 -29.81
C SER A 88 4.21 2.26 -29.49
N ILE A 89 3.18 1.52 -29.90
CA ILE A 89 3.09 0.06 -29.78
C ILE A 89 4.28 -0.62 -30.46
N GLN A 90 4.60 -0.25 -31.70
CA GLN A 90 5.72 -0.86 -32.44
C GLN A 90 7.07 -0.63 -31.74
N ILE A 91 7.30 0.59 -31.23
CA ILE A 91 8.52 0.93 -30.51
C ILE A 91 8.64 0.12 -29.21
N VAL A 92 7.56 0.03 -28.43
CA VAL A 92 7.55 -0.72 -27.17
C VAL A 92 7.73 -2.21 -27.41
N ARG A 93 7.07 -2.81 -28.41
CA ARG A 93 7.27 -4.22 -28.82
C ARG A 93 8.72 -4.50 -29.18
N SER A 94 9.36 -3.62 -29.99
CA SER A 94 10.78 -3.74 -30.33
C SER A 94 11.69 -3.68 -29.09
N LYS A 95 11.39 -2.82 -28.12
CA LYS A 95 12.14 -2.73 -26.86
C LYS A 95 11.93 -3.94 -25.96
N LEU A 96 10.73 -4.47 -25.89
CA LEU A 96 10.40 -5.66 -25.14
C LEU A 96 11.16 -6.88 -25.66
N GLY A 97 11.24 -7.06 -27.00
CA GLY A 97 11.99 -8.15 -27.62
C GLY A 97 13.51 -8.06 -27.44
N ASN A 98 14.05 -6.85 -27.20
CA ASN A 98 15.48 -6.59 -27.09
C ASN A 98 15.99 -6.42 -25.65
N THR A 99 15.20 -6.77 -24.63
CA THR A 99 15.62 -6.63 -23.23
C THR A 99 15.56 -7.97 -22.49
N ASN A 100 16.62 -8.26 -21.73
CA ASN A 100 16.73 -9.43 -20.85
C ASN A 100 16.60 -9.05 -19.36
N ASP A 101 16.28 -7.80 -19.06
CA ASP A 101 16.09 -7.29 -17.70
C ASP A 101 14.61 -7.43 -17.34
N ASP A 102 14.29 -8.26 -16.34
CA ASP A 102 12.91 -8.58 -15.95
C ASP A 102 12.11 -7.33 -15.54
N ARG A 103 12.73 -6.37 -14.84
CA ARG A 103 12.07 -5.12 -14.47
C ARG A 103 11.68 -4.29 -15.70
N LYS A 104 12.55 -4.24 -16.69
CA LYS A 104 12.25 -3.54 -17.95
C LYS A 104 11.23 -4.30 -18.77
N ARG A 105 11.27 -5.63 -18.77
CA ARG A 105 10.26 -6.45 -19.44
C ARG A 105 8.87 -6.18 -18.88
N ASN A 106 8.72 -6.21 -17.55
CA ASN A 106 7.44 -5.92 -16.90
C ASN A 106 6.96 -4.49 -17.19
N LEU A 107 7.87 -3.50 -17.15
CA LEU A 107 7.55 -2.12 -17.51
C LEU A 107 7.07 -2.01 -18.95
N PHE A 108 7.81 -2.57 -19.90
CA PHE A 108 7.44 -2.49 -21.31
C PHE A 108 6.18 -3.29 -21.64
N GLN A 109 5.94 -4.42 -20.94
CA GLN A 109 4.70 -5.16 -21.09
C GLN A 109 3.51 -4.31 -20.61
N GLY A 110 3.57 -3.72 -19.42
CA GLY A 110 2.51 -2.85 -18.92
C GLY A 110 2.25 -1.63 -19.81
N MET A 111 3.31 -1.04 -20.39
CA MET A 111 3.15 0.04 -21.38
C MET A 111 2.45 -0.47 -22.66
N LEU A 112 2.81 -1.66 -23.13
CA LEU A 112 2.24 -2.27 -24.32
C LEU A 112 0.75 -2.55 -24.14
N ASP A 113 0.38 -3.23 -23.04
CA ASP A 113 -1.00 -3.58 -22.72
C ASP A 113 -1.90 -2.33 -22.65
N MET A 114 -1.37 -1.25 -22.09
CA MET A 114 -2.07 0.03 -22.01
C MET A 114 -2.26 0.70 -23.39
N LEU A 115 -1.22 0.69 -24.24
CA LEU A 115 -1.27 1.29 -25.56
C LEU A 115 -2.16 0.50 -26.51
N GLU A 116 -2.12 -0.84 -26.48
CA GLU A 116 -2.99 -1.72 -27.25
C GLU A 116 -4.46 -1.49 -26.90
N TYR A 117 -4.78 -1.37 -25.61
CA TYR A 117 -6.12 -0.98 -25.20
C TYR A 117 -6.56 0.38 -25.74
N MET A 118 -5.66 1.35 -25.82
CA MET A 118 -5.98 2.68 -26.37
C MET A 118 -6.21 2.65 -27.88
N ASP A 119 -5.54 1.74 -28.61
CA ASP A 119 -5.73 1.56 -30.06
C ASP A 119 -7.02 0.81 -30.40
N GLU A 120 -7.39 -0.16 -29.55
CA GLU A 120 -8.56 -1.01 -29.75
C GLU A 120 -9.90 -0.35 -29.33
N LYS A 121 -10.03 0.97 -29.32
CA LYS A 121 -11.28 1.66 -28.96
C LYS A 121 -12.49 1.25 -29.80
N THR A 122 -12.78 -0.05 -29.82
CA THR A 122 -14.07 -0.61 -30.19
C THR A 122 -14.91 -0.80 -28.95
N SER A 123 -16.16 -0.48 -29.03
CA SER A 123 -17.15 -0.34 -27.95
C SER A 123 -17.41 -1.58 -27.08
N GLU A 124 -16.68 -2.67 -27.24
CA GLU A 124 -16.88 -3.95 -26.56
C GLU A 124 -15.68 -4.49 -25.78
N SER A 125 -14.49 -3.90 -25.89
CA SER A 125 -13.33 -4.36 -25.13
C SER A 125 -13.37 -3.87 -23.70
N THR A 126 -13.62 -4.75 -22.76
CA THR A 126 -13.53 -4.46 -21.32
C THR A 126 -12.07 -4.52 -20.90
N PHE A 127 -11.49 -3.36 -20.64
CA PHE A 127 -10.15 -3.26 -20.10
C PHE A 127 -10.13 -3.50 -18.58
N TYR A 128 -9.30 -4.43 -18.17
CA TYR A 128 -9.02 -4.67 -16.76
C TYR A 128 -7.64 -4.10 -16.44
N PHE A 129 -7.61 -2.91 -15.86
CA PHE A 129 -6.39 -2.34 -15.30
C PHE A 129 -6.39 -2.65 -13.80
N GLY A 130 -5.35 -3.28 -13.32
CA GLY A 130 -5.26 -3.71 -11.94
C GLY A 130 -3.83 -3.77 -11.43
N THR A 131 -3.69 -4.15 -10.20
CA THR A 131 -2.43 -4.45 -9.54
C THR A 131 -2.55 -5.83 -8.90
N ASP A 132 -1.48 -6.60 -8.91
CA ASP A 132 -1.39 -7.88 -8.21
C ASP A 132 -1.33 -7.67 -6.68
N ASP A 133 -0.97 -6.44 -6.24
CA ASP A 133 -0.83 -6.03 -4.84
C ASP A 133 -2.03 -5.19 -4.36
N PHE A 134 -3.25 -5.55 -4.74
CA PHE A 134 -4.46 -4.79 -4.34
C PHE A 134 -4.71 -4.80 -2.82
N ASP A 135 -4.23 -5.77 -2.11
CA ASP A 135 -4.23 -5.83 -0.65
C ASP A 135 -3.54 -4.61 -0.03
N HIS A 136 -2.35 -4.24 -0.48
CA HIS A 136 -1.66 -3.02 -0.05
C HIS A 136 -2.40 -1.73 -0.43
N VAL A 137 -3.07 -1.72 -1.59
CA VAL A 137 -3.93 -0.60 -1.99
C VAL A 137 -5.10 -0.47 -1.05
N TRP A 138 -5.73 -1.60 -0.69
CA TRP A 138 -6.86 -1.64 0.21
C TRP A 138 -6.50 -1.15 1.62
N GLU A 139 -5.40 -1.65 2.20
CA GLU A 139 -4.88 -1.20 3.49
C GLU A 139 -4.66 0.33 3.52
N LYS A 140 -3.97 0.87 2.50
CA LYS A 140 -3.74 2.31 2.38
C LYS A 140 -5.02 3.11 2.18
N LEU A 141 -5.98 2.57 1.47
CA LEU A 141 -7.26 3.24 1.23
C LEU A 141 -8.06 3.35 2.53
N ILE A 142 -8.13 2.27 3.32
CA ILE A 142 -8.76 2.26 4.63
C ILE A 142 -8.05 3.23 5.58
N ASP A 143 -6.73 3.19 5.62
CA ASP A 143 -5.95 4.08 6.49
C ASP A 143 -6.14 5.57 6.13
N ARG A 144 -6.19 5.89 4.84
CA ARG A 144 -6.46 7.27 4.39
C ARG A 144 -7.88 7.74 4.67
N ALA A 145 -8.86 6.84 4.55
CA ALA A 145 -10.27 7.18 4.75
C ALA A 145 -10.63 7.35 6.23
N PHE A 146 -10.04 6.54 7.11
CA PHE A 146 -10.46 6.41 8.49
C PHE A 146 -9.35 6.65 9.51
N GLY A 147 -8.09 6.43 9.14
CA GLY A 147 -6.96 6.37 10.05
C GLY A 147 -6.54 7.72 10.64
N GLU A 148 -6.01 7.64 11.85
CA GLU A 148 -5.37 8.76 12.53
C GLU A 148 -3.90 8.89 12.12
N LYS A 149 -3.41 10.14 11.99
CA LYS A 149 -2.03 10.42 11.55
C LYS A 149 -0.99 9.92 12.55
N ASN A 150 -1.27 9.99 13.85
CA ASN A 150 -0.34 9.64 14.93
C ASN A 150 -0.67 8.27 15.55
N LYS A 151 -1.08 7.30 14.74
CA LYS A 151 -1.51 5.98 15.21
C LYS A 151 -0.39 5.15 15.86
N ASP A 152 0.88 5.42 15.57
CA ASP A 152 2.04 4.65 16.05
C ASP A 152 2.16 4.59 17.58
N GLN A 153 1.61 5.57 18.30
CA GLN A 153 1.55 5.58 19.75
C GLN A 153 0.68 4.44 20.32
N TYR A 154 -0.25 3.93 19.51
CA TYR A 154 -1.20 2.87 19.89
C TYR A 154 -0.73 1.47 19.51
N PHE A 155 0.52 1.30 19.06
CA PHE A 155 1.03 0.02 18.59
C PHE A 155 1.70 -0.77 19.72
N PRO A 156 1.29 -2.03 19.97
CA PRO A 156 1.92 -2.89 20.96
C PRO A 156 3.40 -3.13 20.61
N ARG A 157 4.30 -2.86 21.55
CA ARG A 157 5.74 -3.09 21.39
C ARG A 157 6.16 -4.35 22.14
N THR A 158 6.95 -5.17 21.50
CA THR A 158 7.51 -6.38 22.09
C THR A 158 9.04 -6.29 22.12
N ARG A 159 9.65 -6.92 23.13
CA ARG A 159 11.10 -6.92 23.31
C ARG A 159 11.58 -8.25 23.88
N TRP A 160 12.80 -8.59 23.54
CA TRP A 160 13.52 -9.68 24.17
C TRP A 160 14.37 -9.14 25.31
N LEU A 161 14.26 -9.75 26.48
CA LEU A 161 15.18 -9.61 27.59
C LEU A 161 16.04 -10.88 27.58
N LEU A 162 17.30 -10.74 27.19
CA LEU A 162 18.20 -11.87 27.01
C LEU A 162 19.11 -11.99 28.23
N ASP A 163 19.36 -13.24 28.71
CA ASP A 163 20.27 -13.51 29.81
C ASP A 163 21.72 -13.18 29.45
N PHE A 164 22.04 -13.30 28.14
CA PHE A 164 23.37 -13.01 27.61
C PHE A 164 23.24 -11.97 26.47
N GLY A 165 23.88 -10.81 26.67
CA GLY A 165 23.99 -9.81 25.62
C GLY A 165 23.06 -8.62 25.73
N LYS A 166 22.87 -7.94 24.60
CA LYS A 166 22.11 -6.70 24.53
C LYS A 166 20.63 -6.99 24.31
N TYR A 167 19.80 -6.23 24.99
CA TYR A 167 18.38 -6.11 24.74
C TYR A 167 18.10 -5.73 23.28
N LYS A 168 17.11 -6.34 22.65
CA LYS A 168 16.69 -6.03 21.29
C LYS A 168 15.19 -5.81 21.21
N GLU A 169 14.79 -4.60 20.81
CA GLU A 169 13.40 -4.33 20.43
C GLU A 169 13.08 -5.04 19.12
N LYS A 170 11.88 -5.57 19.04
CA LYS A 170 11.26 -6.06 17.80
C LYS A 170 10.35 -4.98 17.24
N HIS A 171 10.06 -5.09 15.96
CA HIS A 171 9.06 -4.24 15.36
C HIS A 171 7.73 -4.38 16.12
N PRO A 172 7.02 -3.26 16.34
CA PRO A 172 5.72 -3.30 17.02
C PRO A 172 4.73 -4.14 16.21
N LEU A 173 3.72 -4.67 16.88
CA LEU A 173 2.54 -5.17 16.19
C LEU A 173 1.78 -3.95 15.67
N MET A 174 1.54 -3.90 14.36
CA MET A 174 0.92 -2.75 13.72
C MET A 174 -0.46 -3.13 13.19
N PRO A 175 -1.54 -2.59 13.76
CA PRO A 175 -2.84 -2.61 13.10
C PRO A 175 -2.79 -1.72 11.85
N ASP A 176 -3.52 -2.05 10.80
CA ASP A 176 -3.49 -1.31 9.55
C ASP A 176 -3.97 0.14 9.77
N SER A 177 -4.99 0.33 10.60
CA SER A 177 -5.49 1.65 10.93
C SER A 177 -6.12 1.73 12.32
N ILE A 178 -6.08 2.92 12.92
CA ILE A 178 -6.83 3.27 14.12
C ILE A 178 -7.68 4.50 13.81
N MET A 179 -8.99 4.35 13.91
CA MET A 179 -9.94 5.44 13.76
C MET A 179 -10.37 5.95 15.13
N ILE A 180 -10.36 7.27 15.32
CA ILE A 180 -10.92 7.92 16.50
C ILE A 180 -12.12 8.75 16.05
N TYR A 181 -13.26 8.52 16.72
CA TYR A 181 -14.48 9.27 16.48
C TYR A 181 -15.31 9.35 17.76
N ASN A 182 -15.71 10.56 18.17
CA ASN A 182 -16.46 10.83 19.40
C ASN A 182 -15.84 10.17 20.64
N GLU A 183 -14.53 10.35 20.86
CA GLU A 183 -13.75 9.78 21.97
C GLU A 183 -13.75 8.24 22.02
N LYS A 184 -14.18 7.60 20.94
CA LYS A 184 -14.16 6.15 20.77
C LYS A 184 -13.06 5.72 19.81
N TYR A 185 -12.47 4.57 20.08
CA TYR A 185 -11.34 4.00 19.38
C TYR A 185 -11.76 2.74 18.61
N TYR A 186 -11.49 2.72 17.34
CA TYR A 186 -11.79 1.60 16.44
C TYR A 186 -10.49 1.09 15.84
N VAL A 187 -10.09 -0.11 16.23
CA VAL A 187 -8.93 -0.79 15.65
C VAL A 187 -9.41 -1.49 14.39
N LEU A 188 -8.94 -1.00 13.25
CA LEU A 188 -9.35 -1.47 11.94
C LEU A 188 -8.21 -2.26 11.30
N ASP A 189 -8.49 -3.47 10.87
CA ASP A 189 -7.56 -4.33 10.16
C ASP A 189 -8.16 -4.62 8.77
N ALA A 190 -7.49 -4.10 7.74
CA ALA A 190 -7.96 -4.16 6.36
C ALA A 190 -7.64 -5.53 5.77
N LYS A 191 -8.66 -6.32 5.47
CA LYS A 191 -8.50 -7.67 4.94
C LYS A 191 -9.02 -7.76 3.52
N CYS A 192 -8.12 -7.77 2.54
CA CYS A 192 -8.46 -7.96 1.13
C CYS A 192 -8.82 -9.42 0.83
N TYR A 193 -9.75 -9.98 1.60
CA TYR A 193 -10.21 -11.36 1.45
C TYR A 193 -11.41 -11.45 0.51
N ARG A 194 -11.56 -12.60 -0.14
CA ARG A 194 -12.56 -12.81 -1.20
C ARG A 194 -13.99 -12.98 -0.70
N TYR A 195 -14.23 -13.02 0.60
CA TYR A 195 -15.56 -13.25 1.17
C TYR A 195 -16.61 -12.28 0.63
N GLY A 196 -16.29 -10.99 0.52
CA GLY A 196 -17.19 -9.97 -0.04
C GLY A 196 -17.61 -10.20 -1.51
N TRP A 197 -16.93 -11.10 -2.22
CA TRP A 197 -17.22 -11.44 -3.61
C TRP A 197 -17.76 -12.85 -3.81
N THR A 198 -17.47 -13.76 -2.90
CA THR A 198 -17.80 -15.18 -3.03
C THR A 198 -18.88 -15.65 -2.08
N GLY A 199 -19.06 -14.96 -0.95
CA GLY A 199 -19.91 -15.41 0.15
C GLY A 199 -19.44 -16.73 0.82
N ASN A 200 -18.26 -17.26 0.43
CA ASN A 200 -17.74 -18.49 0.99
C ASN A 200 -17.01 -18.22 2.31
N PRO A 201 -17.45 -18.83 3.45
CA PRO A 201 -16.82 -18.67 4.75
C PRO A 201 -15.34 -19.03 4.82
N ASP A 202 -14.84 -19.91 3.94
CA ASP A 202 -13.41 -20.26 3.87
C ASP A 202 -12.53 -19.06 3.47
N HIS A 203 -13.15 -18.01 2.94
CA HIS A 203 -12.50 -16.76 2.58
C HIS A 203 -12.61 -15.68 3.67
N LEU A 204 -12.85 -16.05 4.91
CA LEU A 204 -12.80 -15.15 6.08
C LEU A 204 -11.42 -15.16 6.74
N PRO A 205 -11.09 -14.12 7.55
CA PRO A 205 -9.88 -14.10 8.35
C PRO A 205 -9.74 -15.31 9.26
N ASN A 206 -8.55 -15.88 9.33
CA ASN A 206 -8.25 -17.08 10.12
C ASN A 206 -8.08 -16.76 11.61
N ALA A 207 -7.93 -17.81 12.44
CA ALA A 207 -7.79 -17.72 13.89
C ALA A 207 -6.59 -16.85 14.33
N SER A 208 -5.48 -16.85 13.58
CA SER A 208 -4.32 -16.01 13.93
C SER A 208 -4.61 -14.52 13.76
N SER A 209 -5.37 -14.15 12.72
CA SER A 209 -5.85 -12.77 12.53
C SER A 209 -6.80 -12.35 13.65
N ILE A 210 -7.71 -13.23 14.05
CA ILE A 210 -8.66 -12.99 15.15
C ILE A 210 -7.88 -12.74 16.46
N SER A 211 -6.95 -13.63 16.81
CA SER A 211 -6.13 -13.51 18.02
C SER A 211 -5.31 -12.23 18.05
N LYS A 212 -4.72 -11.88 16.91
CA LYS A 212 -3.92 -10.64 16.75
C LYS A 212 -4.80 -9.40 16.98
N GLN A 213 -6.02 -9.41 16.43
CA GLN A 213 -6.95 -8.29 16.55
C GLN A 213 -7.42 -8.10 18.01
N VAL A 214 -7.74 -9.18 18.73
CA VAL A 214 -8.05 -9.12 20.16
C VAL A 214 -6.88 -8.54 20.95
N THR A 215 -5.64 -8.94 20.63
CA THR A 215 -4.43 -8.43 21.29
C THR A 215 -4.28 -6.91 21.14
N TYR A 216 -4.65 -6.34 20.01
CA TYR A 216 -4.63 -4.88 19.84
C TYR A 216 -5.61 -4.18 20.78
N GLY A 217 -6.84 -4.69 20.87
CA GLY A 217 -7.84 -4.15 21.80
C GLY A 217 -7.39 -4.26 23.26
N GLU A 218 -6.91 -5.43 23.65
CA GLU A 218 -6.40 -5.66 25.02
C GLU A 218 -5.21 -4.73 25.37
N TYR A 219 -4.34 -4.45 24.40
CA TYR A 219 -3.25 -3.50 24.59
C TYR A 219 -3.76 -2.07 24.84
N LEU A 220 -4.72 -1.62 24.04
CA LEU A 220 -5.28 -0.26 24.18
C LEU A 220 -6.01 -0.09 25.52
N GLU A 221 -6.78 -1.09 25.95
CA GLU A 221 -7.42 -1.09 27.27
C GLU A 221 -6.38 -0.97 28.40
N LYS A 222 -5.34 -1.82 28.39
CA LYS A 222 -4.36 -1.91 29.48
C LYS A 222 -3.29 -0.81 29.46
N ALA A 223 -2.75 -0.49 28.29
CA ALA A 223 -1.63 0.43 28.17
C ALA A 223 -2.07 1.90 28.06
N HIS A 224 -3.24 2.15 27.50
CA HIS A 224 -3.78 3.50 27.30
C HIS A 224 -5.00 3.79 28.20
N SER A 225 -5.43 2.82 29.03
CA SER A 225 -6.58 2.96 29.93
C SER A 225 -7.86 3.38 29.21
N ILE A 226 -8.04 2.90 27.97
CA ILE A 226 -9.24 3.17 27.20
C ILE A 226 -10.35 2.25 27.70
N ASP A 227 -11.49 2.83 28.04
CA ASP A 227 -12.64 2.08 28.54
C ASP A 227 -13.20 1.15 27.45
N ASN A 228 -13.67 -0.03 27.89
CA ASN A 228 -14.24 -1.04 27.00
C ASN A 228 -15.41 -0.51 26.16
N ASP A 229 -16.26 0.34 26.73
CA ASP A 229 -17.40 0.91 26.01
C ASP A 229 -16.99 1.89 24.89
N SER A 230 -15.73 2.32 24.90
CA SER A 230 -15.13 3.21 23.91
C SER A 230 -14.13 2.52 22.99
N LEU A 231 -14.01 1.18 23.04
CA LEU A 231 -12.99 0.44 22.29
C LEU A 231 -13.60 -0.69 21.44
N PHE A 232 -13.35 -0.65 20.15
CA PHE A 232 -13.96 -1.52 19.16
C PHE A 232 -12.93 -2.12 18.21
N ASN A 233 -13.16 -3.35 17.77
CA ASN A 233 -12.36 -4.06 16.78
C ASN A 233 -13.17 -4.39 15.52
N ALA A 234 -12.58 -4.21 14.34
CA ALA A 234 -13.23 -4.60 13.09
C ALA A 234 -12.25 -5.08 12.03
N PHE A 235 -12.65 -6.09 11.28
CA PHE A 235 -12.09 -6.45 9.99
C PHE A 235 -12.83 -5.70 8.88
N ILE A 236 -12.09 -5.02 8.00
CA ILE A 236 -12.67 -4.26 6.90
C ILE A 236 -12.34 -4.96 5.58
N MET A 237 -13.35 -5.48 4.92
CA MET A 237 -13.21 -6.26 3.70
C MET A 237 -13.82 -5.56 2.50
N PRO A 238 -13.21 -5.67 1.31
CA PRO A 238 -13.77 -5.12 0.07
C PRO A 238 -15.02 -5.90 -0.35
N TYR A 239 -15.96 -5.18 -0.94
CA TYR A 239 -17.24 -5.68 -1.39
C TYR A 239 -17.63 -5.06 -2.72
N ASN A 240 -18.48 -5.71 -3.47
CA ASN A 240 -19.06 -5.19 -4.71
C ASN A 240 -20.58 -5.14 -4.60
N MET A 241 -21.11 -3.96 -4.38
CA MET A 241 -22.56 -3.74 -4.22
C MET A 241 -23.39 -4.12 -5.46
N LYS A 242 -22.77 -4.15 -6.65
CA LYS A 242 -23.48 -4.62 -7.87
C LYS A 242 -23.78 -6.13 -7.84
N LYS A 243 -23.01 -6.91 -7.10
CA LYS A 243 -23.20 -8.36 -6.91
C LYS A 243 -23.89 -8.73 -5.59
N ASN A 244 -24.24 -7.79 -4.81
CA ASN A 244 -24.96 -7.75 -3.53
C ASN A 244 -25.44 -9.09 -2.95
N PHE A 245 -24.52 -9.99 -2.63
CA PHE A 245 -24.82 -11.30 -2.02
C PHE A 245 -25.49 -11.18 -0.64
N PHE A 246 -25.24 -10.07 0.06
CA PHE A 246 -25.68 -9.87 1.42
C PHE A 246 -26.99 -9.08 1.53
N GLY A 247 -27.57 -8.62 0.42
CA GLY A 247 -28.78 -7.82 0.41
C GLY A 247 -28.63 -6.45 1.11
N LEU A 248 -27.40 -5.90 1.11
CA LEU A 248 -27.14 -4.62 1.74
C LEU A 248 -27.78 -3.48 0.94
N THR A 249 -28.36 -2.51 1.63
CA THR A 249 -28.92 -1.29 1.04
C THR A 249 -27.92 -0.15 1.04
N GLU A 250 -26.94 -0.21 1.93
CA GLU A 250 -25.91 0.81 2.11
C GLU A 250 -24.53 0.30 1.67
N PRO A 251 -23.62 1.19 1.26
CA PRO A 251 -22.28 0.81 0.80
C PRO A 251 -21.35 0.28 1.90
N VAL A 252 -21.73 0.47 3.18
CA VAL A 252 -21.04 -0.05 4.37
C VAL A 252 -22.03 -0.96 5.09
N GLY A 253 -21.63 -2.19 5.35
CA GLY A 253 -22.51 -3.16 6.02
C GLY A 253 -21.74 -4.17 6.86
N THR A 254 -22.46 -4.83 7.77
CA THR A 254 -21.92 -5.89 8.58
C THR A 254 -22.25 -7.27 7.99
N ILE A 255 -21.31 -8.20 8.17
CA ILE A 255 -21.49 -9.62 7.81
C ILE A 255 -21.53 -10.54 9.05
N GLY A 256 -21.44 -9.95 10.23
CA GLY A 256 -21.38 -10.67 11.51
C GLY A 256 -20.15 -10.33 12.33
N GLU A 257 -19.79 -11.21 13.24
CA GLU A 257 -18.66 -11.02 14.14
C GLU A 257 -17.80 -12.26 14.27
N ALA A 258 -16.50 -12.06 14.53
CA ALA A 258 -15.58 -13.11 14.91
C ALA A 258 -15.34 -13.06 16.43
N VAL A 259 -15.42 -14.20 17.08
CA VAL A 259 -15.24 -14.37 18.53
C VAL A 259 -14.27 -15.50 18.81
N SER A 260 -13.63 -15.47 19.98
CA SER A 260 -12.72 -16.50 20.44
C SER A 260 -13.39 -17.31 21.56
N ASP A 261 -13.29 -18.64 21.53
CA ASP A 261 -13.91 -19.54 22.52
C ASP A 261 -13.23 -19.51 23.89
N TRP A 262 -11.98 -19.02 23.95
CA TRP A 262 -11.25 -18.85 25.23
C TRP A 262 -11.43 -17.46 25.86
N LYS A 263 -12.16 -16.55 25.22
CA LYS A 263 -12.47 -15.21 25.73
C LYS A 263 -13.90 -15.17 26.28
N THR A 264 -14.17 -14.19 27.12
CA THR A 264 -15.51 -14.04 27.69
C THR A 264 -16.53 -13.53 26.69
N ASN A 265 -16.05 -12.85 25.64
CA ASN A 265 -16.82 -12.15 24.61
C ASN A 265 -17.81 -11.12 25.21
N LYS A 266 -17.48 -10.60 26.40
CA LYS A 266 -18.24 -9.54 27.07
C LYS A 266 -17.72 -8.16 26.77
N LEU A 267 -16.41 -8.07 26.45
CA LEU A 267 -15.74 -6.82 26.09
C LEU A 267 -15.96 -6.53 24.60
N ASN A 268 -16.23 -5.27 24.26
CA ASN A 268 -16.54 -4.89 22.88
C ASN A 268 -15.41 -5.25 21.91
N TYR A 269 -14.15 -5.11 22.32
CA TYR A 269 -13.00 -5.44 21.49
C TYR A 269 -12.73 -6.95 21.36
N GLU A 270 -13.32 -7.81 22.20
CA GLU A 270 -13.26 -9.28 22.04
C GLU A 270 -14.18 -9.77 20.92
N ARG A 271 -15.15 -8.95 20.52
CA ARG A 271 -16.16 -9.22 19.48
C ARG A 271 -15.80 -8.46 18.22
N ILE A 272 -14.94 -9.04 17.39
CA ILE A 272 -14.42 -8.38 16.20
C ILE A 272 -15.49 -8.30 15.12
N GLN A 273 -15.88 -7.11 14.71
CA GLN A 273 -16.93 -6.91 13.74
C GLN A 273 -16.42 -7.16 12.32
N GLY A 274 -17.09 -8.01 11.57
CA GLY A 274 -16.87 -8.20 10.14
C GLY A 274 -17.63 -7.13 9.36
N ILE A 275 -16.91 -6.22 8.75
CA ILE A 275 -17.48 -5.11 7.97
C ILE A 275 -17.07 -5.26 6.50
N VAL A 276 -18.04 -5.06 5.61
CA VAL A 276 -17.78 -4.96 4.17
C VAL A 276 -18.05 -3.53 3.70
N ILE A 277 -17.18 -3.03 2.84
CA ILE A 277 -17.32 -1.70 2.24
C ILE A 277 -17.28 -1.83 0.72
N ASP A 278 -18.25 -1.24 0.04
CA ASP A 278 -18.23 -1.18 -1.41
C ASP A 278 -16.97 -0.46 -1.91
N THR A 279 -16.13 -1.18 -2.63
CA THR A 279 -14.84 -0.70 -3.08
C THR A 279 -14.96 0.57 -3.93
N ARG A 280 -15.95 0.61 -4.82
CA ARG A 280 -16.18 1.78 -5.69
C ARG A 280 -16.63 2.99 -4.87
N TYR A 281 -17.58 2.78 -3.98
CA TYR A 281 -18.02 3.85 -3.08
C TYR A 281 -16.86 4.46 -2.33
N LEU A 282 -16.03 3.62 -1.71
CA LEU A 282 -14.87 4.09 -0.96
C LEU A 282 -13.88 4.85 -1.85
N MET A 283 -13.56 4.32 -3.03
CA MET A 283 -12.65 4.94 -3.98
C MET A 283 -13.11 6.32 -4.46
N TYR A 284 -14.41 6.54 -4.61
CA TYR A 284 -14.94 7.83 -5.02
C TYR A 284 -15.15 8.84 -3.88
N HIS A 285 -15.29 8.37 -2.64
CA HIS A 285 -15.72 9.21 -1.53
C HIS A 285 -14.71 9.38 -0.41
N TYR A 286 -13.56 8.66 -0.44
CA TYR A 286 -12.59 8.69 0.65
C TYR A 286 -11.97 10.09 0.90
N THR A 287 -11.92 10.96 -0.11
CA THR A 287 -11.41 12.33 0.02
C THR A 287 -12.50 13.39 0.22
N GLY A 288 -13.78 13.03 -0.06
CA GLY A 288 -14.86 14.02 -0.14
C GLY A 288 -15.37 14.49 1.22
N ASN A 289 -15.77 13.57 2.08
CA ASN A 289 -16.27 13.88 3.43
C ASN A 289 -15.87 12.78 4.42
N PRO A 290 -14.66 12.87 4.99
CA PRO A 290 -14.15 11.87 5.93
C PRO A 290 -15.07 11.68 7.15
N LEU A 291 -15.69 12.76 7.63
CA LEU A 291 -16.58 12.70 8.80
C LEU A 291 -17.81 11.83 8.51
N LYS A 292 -18.47 12.01 7.36
CA LYS A 292 -19.63 11.20 6.98
C LYS A 292 -19.30 9.71 6.89
N SER A 293 -18.15 9.40 6.33
CA SER A 293 -17.68 8.01 6.21
C SER A 293 -17.33 7.41 7.58
N LYS A 294 -16.68 8.18 8.47
CA LYS A 294 -16.38 7.75 9.84
C LYS A 294 -17.68 7.49 10.63
N VAL A 295 -18.69 8.37 10.51
CA VAL A 295 -20.02 8.19 11.14
C VAL A 295 -20.68 6.89 10.67
N ALA A 296 -20.70 6.65 9.35
CA ALA A 296 -21.33 5.46 8.78
C ALA A 296 -20.65 4.18 9.30
N LEU A 297 -19.32 4.15 9.30
CA LEU A 297 -18.55 3.01 9.80
C LEU A 297 -18.73 2.79 11.29
N ALA A 298 -18.63 3.83 12.11
CA ALA A 298 -18.84 3.75 13.55
C ALA A 298 -20.23 3.22 13.90
N ASN A 299 -21.28 3.77 13.28
CA ASN A 299 -22.65 3.32 13.49
C ASN A 299 -22.84 1.85 13.08
N CYS A 300 -22.22 1.41 11.98
CA CYS A 300 -22.29 0.03 11.54
C CYS A 300 -21.66 -0.92 12.57
N ILE A 301 -20.46 -0.60 13.09
CA ILE A 301 -19.75 -1.39 14.10
C ILE A 301 -20.55 -1.45 15.41
N GLU A 302 -21.00 -0.30 15.94
CA GLU A 302 -21.67 -0.21 17.23
C GLU A 302 -23.07 -0.84 17.24
N THR A 303 -23.81 -0.74 16.12
CA THR A 303 -25.17 -1.30 16.04
C THR A 303 -25.18 -2.81 16.19
N VAL A 304 -24.17 -3.50 15.67
CA VAL A 304 -24.08 -4.96 15.79
C VAL A 304 -23.79 -5.38 17.22
N LEU A 305 -22.92 -4.65 17.92
CA LEU A 305 -22.55 -4.95 19.30
C LEU A 305 -23.72 -4.79 20.27
N LYS A 306 -24.70 -3.94 19.94
CA LYS A 306 -25.95 -3.81 20.70
C LYS A 306 -26.89 -5.01 20.53
N ARG A 307 -26.71 -5.82 19.48
CA ARG A 307 -27.41 -7.09 19.34
C ARG A 307 -26.80 -8.08 20.34
N LEU A 308 -27.63 -8.77 21.09
CA LEU A 308 -27.19 -9.82 22.03
C LEU A 308 -26.31 -10.82 21.28
N ALA A 309 -25.15 -11.16 21.87
CA ALA A 309 -24.30 -12.21 21.33
C ALA A 309 -25.14 -13.49 21.15
N VAL A 310 -25.11 -14.02 19.93
CA VAL A 310 -25.74 -15.33 19.68
C VAL A 310 -24.94 -16.36 20.47
N PRO A 311 -25.56 -17.10 21.40
CA PRO A 311 -24.85 -18.10 22.18
C PRO A 311 -24.22 -19.12 21.23
N PRO A 312 -23.00 -19.61 21.51
CA PRO A 312 -22.36 -20.61 20.68
C PRO A 312 -23.31 -21.82 20.57
N ARG A 313 -23.55 -22.30 19.34
CA ARG A 313 -24.35 -23.50 19.13
C ARG A 313 -23.75 -24.63 19.96
N SER A 314 -24.50 -25.16 20.91
CA SER A 314 -24.10 -26.34 21.68
C SER A 314 -23.70 -27.44 20.69
N LYS A 315 -22.45 -27.95 20.81
CA LYS A 315 -22.01 -29.12 20.08
C LYS A 315 -23.06 -30.24 20.29
N LYS A 316 -23.71 -30.61 19.19
CA LYS A 316 -24.40 -31.91 19.14
C LYS A 316 -23.40 -32.99 18.79
#